data_3b2f86e5d149c7fc3769bda07717e845
#
_entry.id   3b2f86e5d149c7fc3769bda07717e845
#
_cell.length_a   1.000
_cell.length_b   1.000
_cell.length_c   1.000
_cell.angle_alpha   90.00
_cell.angle_beta   90.00
_cell.angle_gamma   90.00
#
_symmetry.space_group_name_H-M   'P 1'
#
loop_
_entity.id
_entity.type
_entity.pdbx_description
1 polymer ?
#
loop_
_entity_poly.entity_id
_entity_poly.type
_entity_poly.pdbx_seq_one_letter_code
_entity_poly.pdbx_strand_id
1 'polypeptide(L)'
;MTLRSFLHHVPTLGADVFVDASAVVIGRVTLGDDVSVWPLVTIRGDVNDITIGARSNVQDGSVLHNTSPTSTPPLGYALHIGADVTIGHKAILHGCTIGDRVLIGMGAIVMDGAVVQDDVIVGGGSVVSPGKVLESGGLYVGSPAKRVRDLKPQECEFLKYSAAHYVKLKNLHMSDSKVIG
;
A
#
# COMPACT_ATOMS: atom_id res chain seq x y z
N MET A 1 11.58 -12.07 8.98
CA MET A 1 10.55 -11.84 7.92
C MET A 1 9.73 -13.11 7.75
N THR A 2 8.42 -12.98 7.61
CA THR A 2 7.54 -14.15 7.43
C THR A 2 6.92 -14.13 6.04
N LEU A 3 7.68 -14.65 5.06
CA LEU A 3 7.15 -14.94 3.73
C LEU A 3 6.53 -16.32 3.74
N ARG A 4 5.32 -16.47 3.23
CA ARG A 4 4.61 -17.74 3.14
C ARG A 4 4.16 -18.03 1.73
N SER A 5 4.42 -19.24 1.26
CA SER A 5 3.74 -19.73 0.06
C SER A 5 2.28 -20.04 0.37
N PHE A 6 1.43 -19.87 -0.62
CA PHE A 6 0.07 -20.40 -0.60
C PHE A 6 -0.17 -21.20 -1.89
N LEU A 7 -0.55 -22.46 -1.76
CA LEU A 7 -0.48 -23.43 -2.84
C LEU A 7 0.95 -23.46 -3.42
N HIS A 8 1.12 -23.14 -4.70
CA HIS A 8 2.42 -23.06 -5.39
C HIS A 8 2.91 -21.61 -5.59
N HIS A 9 2.17 -20.63 -5.11
CA HIS A 9 2.53 -19.21 -5.23
C HIS A 9 3.43 -18.78 -4.07
N VAL A 10 4.55 -18.16 -4.40
CA VAL A 10 5.54 -17.62 -3.45
C VAL A 10 5.69 -16.13 -3.69
N PRO A 11 5.75 -15.29 -2.65
CA PRO A 11 6.00 -13.87 -2.84
C PRO A 11 7.32 -13.59 -3.57
N THR A 12 7.29 -12.66 -4.52
CA THR A 12 8.47 -12.21 -5.29
C THR A 12 8.92 -10.86 -4.77
N LEU A 13 10.21 -10.73 -4.48
CA LEU A 13 10.82 -9.49 -3.96
C LEU A 13 11.82 -8.94 -4.97
N GLY A 14 11.76 -7.63 -5.18
CA GLY A 14 12.79 -6.86 -5.87
C GLY A 14 14.07 -6.68 -5.04
N ALA A 15 14.96 -5.82 -5.50
CA ALA A 15 16.19 -5.51 -4.80
C ALA A 15 15.92 -4.69 -3.52
N ASP A 16 16.70 -4.93 -2.48
CA ASP A 16 16.73 -4.14 -1.24
C ASP A 16 15.36 -3.99 -0.53
N VAL A 17 14.47 -4.98 -0.68
CA VAL A 17 13.17 -5.00 0.00
C VAL A 17 13.34 -5.28 1.50
N PHE A 18 12.73 -4.46 2.34
CA PHE A 18 12.64 -4.67 3.78
C PHE A 18 11.27 -5.24 4.17
N VAL A 19 11.28 -6.37 4.86
CA VAL A 19 10.06 -6.92 5.49
C VAL A 19 10.37 -7.19 6.96
N ASP A 20 9.68 -6.49 7.86
CA ASP A 20 9.83 -6.69 9.30
C ASP A 20 9.56 -8.14 9.71
N ALA A 21 10.23 -8.59 10.77
CA ALA A 21 10.11 -9.97 11.25
C ALA A 21 8.68 -10.32 11.70
N SER A 22 7.91 -9.34 12.18
CA SER A 22 6.52 -9.50 12.62
C SER A 22 5.49 -9.36 11.49
N ALA A 23 5.90 -8.86 10.32
CA ALA A 23 5.03 -8.75 9.17
C ALA A 23 4.83 -10.11 8.47
N VAL A 24 3.69 -10.29 7.82
CA VAL A 24 3.34 -11.52 7.09
C VAL A 24 2.97 -11.19 5.65
N VAL A 25 3.68 -11.83 4.69
CA VAL A 25 3.44 -11.69 3.25
C VAL A 25 3.16 -13.07 2.65
N ILE A 26 2.00 -13.26 2.03
CA ILE A 26 1.49 -14.58 1.65
C ILE A 26 1.09 -14.63 0.17
N GLY A 27 1.53 -15.66 -0.57
CA GLY A 27 0.99 -16.05 -1.87
C GLY A 27 1.44 -15.17 -3.03
N ARG A 28 0.48 -14.77 -3.88
CA ARG A 28 0.71 -14.00 -5.12
C ARG A 28 0.98 -12.52 -4.83
N VAL A 29 2.12 -12.23 -4.24
CA VAL A 29 2.56 -10.87 -3.91
C VAL A 29 3.86 -10.56 -4.63
N THR A 30 3.92 -9.42 -5.30
CA THR A 30 5.14 -8.89 -5.91
C THR A 30 5.47 -7.55 -5.27
N LEU A 31 6.65 -7.44 -4.67
CA LEU A 31 7.18 -6.22 -4.09
C LEU A 31 8.33 -5.71 -4.98
N GLY A 32 8.22 -4.48 -5.46
CA GLY A 32 9.26 -3.82 -6.26
C GLY A 32 10.49 -3.45 -5.43
N ASP A 33 11.50 -2.90 -6.09
CA ASP A 33 12.75 -2.49 -5.46
C ASP A 33 12.51 -1.45 -4.36
N ASP A 34 13.29 -1.54 -3.29
CA ASP A 34 13.22 -0.61 -2.15
C ASP A 34 11.87 -0.53 -1.43
N VAL A 35 10.96 -1.47 -1.65
CA VAL A 35 9.72 -1.55 -0.87
C VAL A 35 10.02 -1.85 0.60
N SER A 36 9.29 -1.22 1.52
CA SER A 36 9.38 -1.52 2.96
C SER A 36 8.03 -1.91 3.55
N VAL A 37 8.01 -3.03 4.26
CA VAL A 37 6.85 -3.59 4.96
C VAL A 37 7.16 -3.62 6.45
N TRP A 38 6.43 -2.80 7.21
CA TRP A 38 6.71 -2.47 8.60
C TRP A 38 6.01 -3.43 9.59
N PRO A 39 6.26 -3.29 10.91
CA PRO A 39 5.75 -4.24 11.89
C PRO A 39 4.24 -4.52 11.80
N LEU A 40 3.87 -5.78 12.02
CA LEU A 40 2.48 -6.26 12.10
C LEU A 40 1.65 -6.05 10.82
N VAL A 41 2.27 -5.73 9.70
CA VAL A 41 1.59 -5.64 8.40
C VAL A 41 1.21 -7.04 7.91
N THR A 42 0.00 -7.15 7.34
CA THR A 42 -0.44 -8.36 6.66
C THR A 42 -0.72 -8.06 5.18
N ILE A 43 0.01 -8.74 4.29
CA ILE A 43 -0.22 -8.71 2.83
C ILE A 43 -0.57 -10.11 2.39
N ARG A 44 -1.82 -10.34 1.98
CA ARG A 44 -2.32 -11.68 1.66
C ARG A 44 -2.89 -11.76 0.25
N GLY A 45 -2.09 -12.30 -0.67
CA GLY A 45 -2.42 -12.57 -2.08
C GLY A 45 -2.78 -14.06 -2.30
N ASP A 46 -3.72 -14.59 -1.52
CA ASP A 46 -4.13 -16.00 -1.61
C ASP A 46 -5.19 -16.25 -2.68
N VAL A 47 -6.02 -15.26 -2.99
CA VAL A 47 -7.14 -15.40 -3.94
C VAL A 47 -6.94 -14.61 -5.24
N ASN A 48 -6.08 -13.57 -5.25
CA ASN A 48 -5.77 -12.77 -6.44
C ASN A 48 -4.36 -12.16 -6.28
N ASP A 49 -3.89 -11.42 -7.29
CA ASP A 49 -2.57 -10.80 -7.29
C ASP A 49 -2.52 -9.51 -6.47
N ILE A 50 -1.39 -9.29 -5.78
CA ILE A 50 -1.04 -8.02 -5.14
C ILE A 50 0.32 -7.56 -5.70
N THR A 51 0.37 -6.34 -6.22
CA THR A 51 1.63 -5.73 -6.68
C THR A 51 1.87 -4.41 -5.97
N ILE A 52 3.10 -4.18 -5.52
CA ILE A 52 3.53 -2.94 -4.89
C ILE A 52 4.75 -2.42 -5.63
N GLY A 53 4.64 -1.23 -6.20
CA GLY A 53 5.69 -0.56 -6.97
C GLY A 53 6.86 -0.09 -6.11
N ALA A 54 7.99 0.17 -6.77
CA ALA A 54 9.26 0.50 -6.13
C ALA A 54 9.16 1.68 -5.15
N ARG A 55 9.98 1.65 -4.08
CA ARG A 55 10.11 2.70 -3.04
C ARG A 55 8.83 2.99 -2.25
N SER A 56 7.80 2.17 -2.40
CA SER A 56 6.58 2.29 -1.61
C SER A 56 6.75 1.68 -0.22
N ASN A 57 6.00 2.21 0.76
CA ASN A 57 6.07 1.74 2.12
C ASN A 57 4.69 1.40 2.67
N VAL A 58 4.61 0.30 3.42
CA VAL A 58 3.38 -0.17 4.09
C VAL A 58 3.63 -0.14 5.59
N GLN A 59 3.03 0.83 6.27
CA GLN A 59 3.31 1.09 7.68
C GLN A 59 2.52 0.18 8.63
N ASP A 60 2.97 0.18 9.86
CA ASP A 60 2.61 -0.76 10.93
C ASP A 60 1.12 -1.08 11.02
N GLY A 61 0.81 -2.36 11.12
CA GLY A 61 -0.54 -2.86 11.34
C GLY A 61 -1.50 -2.70 10.16
N SER A 62 -1.03 -2.28 8.98
CA SER A 62 -1.87 -2.18 7.79
C SER A 62 -2.21 -3.56 7.22
N VAL A 63 -3.37 -3.66 6.55
CA VAL A 63 -3.87 -4.90 5.96
C VAL A 63 -4.14 -4.68 4.47
N LEU A 64 -3.49 -5.50 3.64
CA LEU A 64 -3.62 -5.51 2.19
C LEU A 64 -4.17 -6.85 1.73
N HIS A 65 -5.32 -6.83 1.06
CA HIS A 65 -5.97 -8.02 0.54
C HIS A 65 -6.70 -7.73 -0.77
N ASN A 66 -7.36 -8.71 -1.34
CA ASN A 66 -8.01 -8.60 -2.64
C ASN A 66 -9.24 -9.51 -2.73
N THR A 67 -10.03 -9.34 -3.80
CA THR A 67 -11.24 -10.13 -4.02
C THR A 67 -10.97 -11.24 -5.03
N SER A 68 -11.47 -12.43 -4.70
CA SER A 68 -11.39 -13.63 -5.55
C SER A 68 -12.00 -13.39 -6.92
N PRO A 69 -11.33 -13.82 -8.03
CA PRO A 69 -11.99 -13.89 -9.32
C PRO A 69 -13.24 -14.78 -9.25
N THR A 70 -14.32 -14.32 -9.86
CA THR A 70 -15.59 -15.09 -9.99
C THR A 70 -15.91 -15.29 -11.46
N SER A 71 -16.76 -16.28 -11.78
CA SER A 71 -17.22 -16.53 -13.15
C SER A 71 -18.23 -15.50 -13.66
N THR A 72 -18.75 -14.64 -12.79
CA THR A 72 -19.70 -13.57 -13.10
C THR A 72 -19.14 -12.21 -12.70
N PRO A 73 -19.38 -11.14 -13.47
CA PRO A 73 -18.95 -9.80 -13.09
C PRO A 73 -19.54 -9.35 -11.73
N PRO A 74 -18.75 -8.63 -10.89
CA PRO A 74 -17.35 -8.31 -11.12
C PRO A 74 -16.45 -9.55 -10.97
N LEU A 75 -15.45 -9.67 -11.88
CA LEU A 75 -14.54 -10.83 -11.96
C LEU A 75 -13.49 -10.90 -10.83
N GLY A 76 -13.75 -10.24 -9.73
CA GLY A 76 -12.80 -10.02 -8.66
C GLY A 76 -11.93 -8.78 -8.88
N TYR A 77 -11.19 -8.38 -7.85
CA TYR A 77 -10.32 -7.22 -7.87
C TYR A 77 -8.96 -7.57 -7.32
N ALA A 78 -7.93 -7.48 -8.16
CA ALA A 78 -6.54 -7.48 -7.73
C ALA A 78 -6.22 -6.19 -6.96
N LEU A 79 -5.11 -6.18 -6.22
CA LEU A 79 -4.61 -4.98 -5.56
C LEU A 79 -3.34 -4.51 -6.25
N HIS A 80 -3.39 -3.32 -6.84
CA HIS A 80 -2.24 -2.71 -7.51
C HIS A 80 -1.87 -1.41 -6.80
N ILE A 81 -0.61 -1.28 -6.41
CA ILE A 81 -0.05 -0.10 -5.77
C ILE A 81 1.16 0.35 -6.59
N GLY A 82 1.16 1.61 -6.99
CA GLY A 82 2.22 2.24 -7.77
C GLY A 82 3.52 2.45 -7.00
N ALA A 83 4.43 3.19 -7.60
CA ALA A 83 5.71 3.56 -7.01
C ALA A 83 5.60 4.82 -6.12
N ASP A 84 6.54 4.94 -5.18
CA ASP A 84 6.64 6.10 -4.27
C ASP A 84 5.36 6.34 -3.45
N VAL A 85 4.63 5.27 -3.09
CA VAL A 85 3.39 5.33 -2.30
C VAL A 85 3.70 5.19 -0.81
N THR A 86 3.10 6.06 -0.01
CA THR A 86 3.12 5.94 1.46
C THR A 86 1.77 5.45 1.96
N ILE A 87 1.73 4.23 2.51
CA ILE A 87 0.54 3.67 3.16
C ILE A 87 0.71 3.82 4.67
N GLY A 88 -0.04 4.75 5.25
CA GLY A 88 0.03 5.08 6.68
C GLY A 88 -0.43 3.94 7.58
N HIS A 89 -0.02 4.02 8.86
CA HIS A 89 -0.30 3.01 9.88
C HIS A 89 -1.78 2.61 9.94
N LYS A 90 -2.04 1.30 10.09
CA LYS A 90 -3.39 0.71 10.23
C LYS A 90 -4.35 1.02 9.07
N ALA A 91 -3.83 1.33 7.88
CA ALA A 91 -4.67 1.46 6.70
C ALA A 91 -5.14 0.09 6.20
N ILE A 92 -6.28 0.06 5.52
CA ILE A 92 -6.83 -1.15 4.89
C ILE A 92 -7.02 -0.86 3.40
N LEU A 93 -6.33 -1.65 2.56
CA LEU A 93 -6.48 -1.60 1.11
C LEU A 93 -7.00 -2.96 0.62
N HIS A 94 -8.13 -2.95 -0.06
CA HIS A 94 -8.77 -4.17 -0.50
C HIS A 94 -9.19 -4.04 -1.98
N GLY A 95 -8.61 -4.89 -2.87
CA GLY A 95 -8.99 -5.00 -4.27
C GLY A 95 -9.07 -3.68 -5.03
N CYS A 96 -8.13 -2.77 -4.85
CA CYS A 96 -8.14 -1.42 -5.41
C CYS A 96 -6.88 -1.12 -6.24
N THR A 97 -6.89 -0.02 -6.96
CA THR A 97 -5.74 0.49 -7.70
C THR A 97 -5.29 1.83 -7.11
N ILE A 98 -4.03 1.90 -6.73
CA ILE A 98 -3.36 3.11 -6.23
C ILE A 98 -2.28 3.49 -7.23
N GLY A 99 -2.32 4.71 -7.73
CA GLY A 99 -1.31 5.28 -8.62
C GLY A 99 0.01 5.60 -7.91
N ASP A 100 0.87 6.32 -8.60
CA ASP A 100 2.18 6.72 -8.09
C ASP A 100 2.10 7.96 -7.18
N ARG A 101 3.06 8.09 -6.25
CA ARG A 101 3.17 9.28 -5.37
C ARG A 101 1.86 9.58 -4.64
N VAL A 102 1.26 8.55 -4.07
CA VAL A 102 0.03 8.66 -3.28
C VAL A 102 0.35 8.52 -1.80
N LEU A 103 -0.34 9.30 -0.98
CA LEU A 103 -0.35 9.12 0.46
C LEU A 103 -1.74 8.63 0.91
N ILE A 104 -1.78 7.41 1.42
CA ILE A 104 -2.94 6.86 2.12
C ILE A 104 -2.75 7.14 3.62
N GLY A 105 -3.58 8.01 4.18
CA GLY A 105 -3.47 8.42 5.57
C GLY A 105 -3.73 7.29 6.56
N MET A 106 -3.23 7.45 7.79
CA MET A 106 -3.37 6.47 8.87
C MET A 106 -4.84 6.09 9.09
N GLY A 107 -5.12 4.78 9.17
CA GLY A 107 -6.46 4.26 9.41
C GLY A 107 -7.44 4.46 8.25
N ALA A 108 -7.00 4.93 7.09
CA ALA A 108 -7.87 5.04 5.92
C ALA A 108 -8.22 3.66 5.34
N ILE A 109 -9.39 3.55 4.69
CA ILE A 109 -9.88 2.33 4.06
C ILE A 109 -10.13 2.62 2.59
N VAL A 110 -9.55 1.80 1.69
CA VAL A 110 -9.80 1.86 0.24
C VAL A 110 -10.37 0.52 -0.20
N MET A 111 -11.57 0.56 -0.79
CA MET A 111 -12.37 -0.64 -1.05
C MET A 111 -12.30 -1.09 -2.52
N ASP A 112 -12.90 -2.25 -2.79
CA ASP A 112 -12.88 -2.95 -4.08
C ASP A 112 -13.21 -2.07 -5.27
N GLY A 113 -12.39 -2.19 -6.32
CA GLY A 113 -12.55 -1.47 -7.57
C GLY A 113 -12.34 0.04 -7.47
N ALA A 114 -12.00 0.57 -6.30
CA ALA A 114 -11.64 1.99 -6.19
C ALA A 114 -10.31 2.26 -6.91
N VAL A 115 -10.20 3.43 -7.53
CA VAL A 115 -9.01 3.90 -8.22
C VAL A 115 -8.58 5.24 -7.61
N VAL A 116 -7.40 5.25 -7.02
CA VAL A 116 -6.74 6.48 -6.58
C VAL A 116 -5.65 6.80 -7.60
N GLN A 117 -5.84 7.87 -8.36
CA GLN A 117 -4.87 8.28 -9.38
C GLN A 117 -3.59 8.85 -8.75
N ASP A 118 -2.60 9.20 -9.59
CA ASP A 118 -1.31 9.74 -9.15
C ASP A 118 -1.46 11.06 -8.38
N ASP A 119 -0.47 11.33 -7.51
CA ASP A 119 -0.36 12.60 -6.79
C ASP A 119 -1.62 12.93 -5.97
N VAL A 120 -2.13 11.96 -5.19
CA VAL A 120 -3.31 12.11 -4.33
C VAL A 120 -2.95 11.93 -2.87
N ILE A 121 -3.60 12.71 -2.00
CA ILE A 121 -3.62 12.47 -0.55
C ILE A 121 -5.02 12.04 -0.14
N VAL A 122 -5.12 10.84 0.44
CA VAL A 122 -6.29 10.36 1.18
C VAL A 122 -6.05 10.63 2.66
N GLY A 123 -6.84 11.49 3.27
CA GLY A 123 -6.66 11.87 4.67
C GLY A 123 -6.89 10.70 5.64
N GLY A 124 -6.30 10.81 6.84
CA GLY A 124 -6.43 9.77 7.87
C GLY A 124 -7.88 9.46 8.22
N GLY A 125 -8.19 8.18 8.48
CA GLY A 125 -9.53 7.71 8.82
C GLY A 125 -10.58 7.83 7.71
N SER A 126 -10.20 8.21 6.49
CA SER A 126 -11.13 8.34 5.36
C SER A 126 -11.52 7.00 4.79
N VAL A 127 -12.72 6.91 4.20
CA VAL A 127 -13.23 5.69 3.54
C VAL A 127 -13.50 5.96 2.07
N VAL A 128 -12.72 5.33 1.19
CA VAL A 128 -12.94 5.35 -0.26
C VAL A 128 -13.84 4.19 -0.63
N SER A 129 -15.08 4.52 -1.01
CA SER A 129 -16.12 3.53 -1.34
C SER A 129 -15.77 2.70 -2.57
N PRO A 130 -16.38 1.50 -2.72
CA PRO A 130 -16.15 0.64 -3.87
C PRO A 130 -16.39 1.36 -5.21
N GLY A 131 -15.50 1.09 -6.18
CA GLY A 131 -15.58 1.67 -7.53
C GLY A 131 -15.37 3.17 -7.63
N LYS A 132 -15.05 3.85 -6.53
CA LYS A 132 -14.82 5.30 -6.54
C LYS A 132 -13.48 5.65 -7.21
N VAL A 133 -13.51 6.64 -8.09
CA VAL A 133 -12.29 7.23 -8.67
C VAL A 133 -11.95 8.52 -7.92
N LEU A 134 -10.71 8.60 -7.43
CA LEU A 134 -10.11 9.81 -6.88
C LEU A 134 -9.12 10.36 -7.90
N GLU A 135 -9.46 11.50 -8.48
CA GLU A 135 -8.68 12.13 -9.53
C GLU A 135 -7.38 12.75 -8.98
N SER A 136 -6.36 12.78 -9.83
CA SER A 136 -5.02 13.30 -9.51
C SER A 136 -5.01 14.70 -8.92
N GLY A 137 -3.99 15.01 -8.14
CA GLY A 137 -3.71 16.33 -7.60
C GLY A 137 -4.67 16.78 -6.50
N GLY A 138 -5.42 15.86 -5.88
CA GLY A 138 -6.46 16.18 -4.89
C GLY A 138 -6.18 15.71 -3.48
N LEU A 139 -6.66 16.49 -2.50
CA LEU A 139 -6.85 16.05 -1.11
C LEU A 139 -8.28 15.54 -0.94
N TYR A 140 -8.40 14.30 -0.48
CA TYR A 140 -9.69 13.65 -0.22
C TYR A 140 -9.80 13.27 1.25
N VAL A 141 -10.93 13.60 1.89
CA VAL A 141 -11.19 13.29 3.30
C VAL A 141 -12.63 12.86 3.53
N GLY A 142 -12.86 12.14 4.61
CA GLY A 142 -14.19 11.79 5.11
C GLY A 142 -14.63 10.36 4.82
N SER A 143 -15.82 10.00 5.29
CA SER A 143 -16.47 8.72 5.09
C SER A 143 -17.92 8.97 4.62
N PRO A 144 -18.20 8.85 3.31
CA PRO A 144 -17.28 8.56 2.21
C PRO A 144 -16.31 9.71 1.89
N ALA A 145 -15.14 9.36 1.35
CA ALA A 145 -14.12 10.34 0.98
C ALA A 145 -14.57 11.25 -0.17
N LYS A 146 -14.38 12.54 0.01
CA LYS A 146 -14.70 13.58 -0.99
C LYS A 146 -13.50 14.48 -1.22
N ARG A 147 -13.36 14.99 -2.46
CA ARG A 147 -12.34 15.99 -2.77
C ARG A 147 -12.64 17.27 -1.99
N VAL A 148 -11.66 17.75 -1.24
CA VAL A 148 -11.77 18.99 -0.46
C VAL A 148 -11.16 20.15 -1.23
N ARG A 149 -10.02 19.92 -1.88
CA ARG A 149 -9.25 20.91 -2.63
C ARG A 149 -8.14 20.25 -3.43
N ASP A 150 -7.49 21.03 -4.26
CA ASP A 150 -6.24 20.66 -4.91
C ASP A 150 -5.10 20.58 -3.89
N LEU A 151 -4.08 19.77 -4.17
CA LEU A 151 -2.87 19.72 -3.37
C LEU A 151 -2.10 21.05 -3.53
N LYS A 152 -1.49 21.48 -2.42
CA LYS A 152 -0.54 22.60 -2.44
C LYS A 152 0.82 22.10 -2.97
N PRO A 153 1.65 22.99 -3.57
CA PRO A 153 2.99 22.60 -4.04
C PRO A 153 3.83 21.88 -2.97
N GLN A 154 3.76 22.32 -1.71
CA GLN A 154 4.47 21.70 -0.60
C GLN A 154 3.99 20.29 -0.30
N GLU A 155 2.70 19.99 -0.55
CA GLU A 155 2.14 18.64 -0.36
C GLU A 155 2.60 17.71 -1.47
N CYS A 156 2.69 18.17 -2.71
CA CYS A 156 3.27 17.39 -3.81
C CYS A 156 4.74 17.04 -3.55
N GLU A 157 5.53 17.99 -3.04
CA GLU A 157 6.91 17.70 -2.64
C GLU A 157 6.99 16.76 -1.44
N PHE A 158 6.06 16.87 -0.50
CA PHE A 158 5.98 15.97 0.65
C PHE A 158 5.70 14.51 0.25
N LEU A 159 4.90 14.25 -0.78
CA LEU A 159 4.66 12.89 -1.28
C LEU A 159 5.98 12.22 -1.68
N LYS A 160 6.81 12.90 -2.46
CA LYS A 160 8.14 12.42 -2.88
C LYS A 160 9.09 12.26 -1.68
N TYR A 161 9.11 13.26 -0.80
CA TYR A 161 9.94 13.25 0.41
C TYR A 161 9.59 12.05 1.31
N SER A 162 8.29 11.78 1.54
CA SER A 162 7.82 10.71 2.40
C SER A 162 8.34 9.35 1.92
N ALA A 163 8.17 9.02 0.65
CA ALA A 163 8.68 7.77 0.09
C ALA A 163 10.20 7.65 0.23
N ALA A 164 10.94 8.69 -0.17
CA ALA A 164 12.40 8.72 -0.05
C ALA A 164 12.89 8.63 1.41
N HIS A 165 12.15 9.21 2.35
CA HIS A 165 12.45 9.11 3.78
C HIS A 165 12.33 7.64 4.26
N TYR A 166 11.27 6.94 3.86
CA TYR A 166 11.08 5.53 4.24
C TYR A 166 12.11 4.60 3.59
N VAL A 167 12.60 4.89 2.39
CA VAL A 167 13.76 4.18 1.82
C VAL A 167 15.02 4.35 2.71
N LYS A 168 15.31 5.57 3.15
CA LYS A 168 16.44 5.80 4.07
C LYS A 168 16.23 5.09 5.40
N LEU A 169 15.03 5.17 5.96
CA LEU A 169 14.71 4.57 7.26
C LEU A 169 14.84 3.04 7.22
N LYS A 170 14.30 2.39 6.18
CA LYS A 170 14.44 0.93 6.02
C LYS A 170 15.91 0.50 5.92
N ASN A 171 16.74 1.28 5.21
CA ASN A 171 18.17 0.97 5.09
C ASN A 171 18.87 1.01 6.46
N LEU A 172 18.51 1.95 7.33
CA LEU A 172 18.98 1.96 8.71
C LEU A 172 18.50 0.73 9.49
N HIS A 173 17.24 0.34 9.35
CA HIS A 173 16.73 -0.88 9.99
C HIS A 173 17.44 -2.14 9.49
N MET A 174 17.72 -2.24 8.19
CA MET A 174 18.45 -3.38 7.62
C MET A 174 19.89 -3.46 8.12
N SER A 175 20.55 -2.33 8.37
CA SER A 175 21.96 -2.29 8.79
C SER A 175 22.17 -2.38 10.30
N ASP A 176 21.26 -1.85 11.12
CA ASP A 176 21.55 -1.58 12.54
C ASP A 176 20.47 -2.03 13.53
N SER A 177 19.26 -2.42 13.08
CA SER A 177 18.23 -2.91 13.98
C SER A 177 18.56 -4.33 14.48
N LYS A 178 18.57 -4.54 15.80
CA LYS A 178 18.88 -5.82 16.45
C LYS A 178 17.80 -6.19 17.44
N VAL A 179 17.45 -7.48 17.49
CA VAL A 179 16.62 -8.00 18.56
C VAL A 179 17.47 -8.01 19.84
N ILE A 180 17.00 -7.29 20.86
CA ILE A 180 17.59 -7.30 22.20
C ILE A 180 16.76 -8.31 22.99
N GLY A 181 17.28 -9.54 23.11
CA GLY A 181 16.63 -10.68 23.78
C GLY A 181 16.53 -10.56 25.27
#